data_b71ffe05ed64011d3b0d6b06ba7f6bff
#
_entry.id   b71ffe05ed64011d3b0d6b06ba7f6bff
#
_cell.length_a   1.000
_cell.length_b   1.000
_cell.length_c   1.000
_cell.angle_alpha   90.00
_cell.angle_beta   90.00
_cell.angle_gamma   90.00
#
_symmetry.space_group_name_H-M   'P 1'
#
loop_
_entity.id
_entity.type
_entity.pdbx_description
1 polymer ?
#
loop_
_entity_poly.entity_id
_entity_poly.type
_entity_poly.pdbx_seq_one_letter_code
_entity_poly.pdbx_strand_id
1 'polypeptide(L)'
;MTEIELLHDEIRTCRRCEADGFPISPPPMVWGQVPARFMLIGQAPGLSDLRGARMYLGPAARKLFGWMAEAGFAESDIGTIVYMTALTKCFPGRLPGKSTDRAPSPKERANCRPWLDAQWKLVQPRVVLLFGKLAIDTFLPKMSLEMAVGNTFDVDGVTFVPLPHSSGASTWLNDPGHRALLAEAAERVREQRERHMPGF
;
A
#
# COMPACT_ATOMS: atom_id res chain seq x y z
N MET A 1 -23.56 11.04 0.72
CA MET A 1 -22.46 10.21 1.27
C MET A 1 -22.45 8.91 0.51
N THR A 2 -21.33 8.56 -0.09
CA THR A 2 -21.16 7.30 -0.85
C THR A 2 -20.87 6.13 0.10
N GLU A 3 -21.02 4.88 -0.38
CA GLU A 3 -20.71 3.70 0.44
C GLU A 3 -19.25 3.68 0.92
N ILE A 4 -18.31 4.18 0.11
CA ILE A 4 -16.90 4.25 0.50
C ILE A 4 -16.65 5.31 1.57
N GLU A 5 -17.35 6.44 1.54
CA GLU A 5 -17.26 7.47 2.59
C GLU A 5 -17.81 6.94 3.92
N LEU A 6 -18.94 6.23 3.90
CA LEU A 6 -19.49 5.57 5.08
C LEU A 6 -18.49 4.56 5.67
N LEU A 7 -17.90 3.70 4.83
CA LEU A 7 -16.88 2.75 5.26
C LEU A 7 -15.65 3.47 5.85
N HIS A 8 -15.23 4.58 5.26
CA HIS A 8 -14.11 5.36 5.78
C HIS A 8 -14.40 5.92 7.17
N ASP A 9 -15.63 6.40 7.42
CA ASP A 9 -16.03 6.91 8.72
C ASP A 9 -16.07 5.78 9.77
N GLU A 10 -16.58 4.61 9.42
CA GLU A 10 -16.53 3.44 10.30
C GLU A 10 -15.09 3.02 10.63
N ILE A 11 -14.20 2.99 9.62
CA ILE A 11 -12.77 2.67 9.83
C ILE A 11 -12.13 3.67 10.82
N ARG A 12 -12.39 4.96 10.68
CA ARG A 12 -11.82 6.01 11.56
C ARG A 12 -12.20 5.83 13.04
N THR A 13 -13.34 5.22 13.32
CA THR A 13 -13.78 4.92 14.70
C THR A 13 -13.20 3.64 15.28
N CYS A 14 -12.51 2.82 14.47
CA CYS A 14 -11.99 1.52 14.89
C CYS A 14 -10.98 1.64 16.04
N ARG A 15 -11.15 0.81 17.10
CA ARG A 15 -10.26 0.71 18.26
C ARG A 15 -9.89 -0.74 18.60
N ARG A 16 -10.07 -1.71 17.65
CA ARG A 16 -9.88 -3.15 17.90
C ARG A 16 -8.49 -3.49 18.45
N CYS A 17 -7.43 -2.94 17.81
CA CYS A 17 -6.06 -3.20 18.26
C CYS A 17 -5.74 -2.54 19.60
N GLU A 18 -6.30 -1.36 19.87
CA GLU A 18 -6.16 -0.66 21.16
C GLU A 18 -6.85 -1.46 22.27
N ALA A 19 -8.06 -1.98 22.01
CA ALA A 19 -8.77 -2.85 22.94
C ALA A 19 -8.03 -4.14 23.25
N ASP A 20 -7.28 -4.68 22.29
CA ASP A 20 -6.41 -5.86 22.47
C ASP A 20 -5.06 -5.51 23.11
N GLY A 21 -4.81 -4.26 23.52
CA GLY A 21 -3.58 -3.82 24.18
C GLY A 21 -2.36 -3.68 23.26
N PHE A 22 -2.53 -3.60 21.94
CA PHE A 22 -1.42 -3.36 21.04
C PHE A 22 -0.94 -1.91 21.09
N PRO A 23 0.37 -1.64 21.00
CA PRO A 23 0.96 -0.30 21.04
C PRO A 23 0.79 0.42 19.70
N ILE A 24 -0.42 0.52 19.22
CA ILE A 24 -0.78 1.25 18.00
C ILE A 24 -1.15 2.70 18.32
N SER A 25 -1.05 3.57 17.33
CA SER A 25 -1.50 4.96 17.47
C SER A 25 -2.66 5.23 16.52
N PRO A 26 -3.90 5.39 17.04
CA PRO A 26 -5.04 5.87 16.28
C PRO A 26 -4.90 7.37 15.96
N PRO A 27 -5.68 7.98 15.07
CA PRO A 27 -6.80 7.33 14.39
C PRO A 27 -6.37 6.45 13.22
N PRO A 28 -7.22 5.45 12.83
CA PRO A 28 -7.04 4.73 11.59
C PRO A 28 -7.10 5.68 10.39
N MET A 29 -6.24 5.43 9.38
CA MET A 29 -6.11 6.27 8.21
C MET A 29 -6.68 5.59 6.98
N VAL A 30 -7.37 6.36 6.17
CA VAL A 30 -7.95 5.95 4.90
C VAL A 30 -7.74 7.04 3.86
N TRP A 31 -7.50 6.64 2.60
CA TRP A 31 -7.34 7.60 1.52
C TRP A 31 -7.68 6.96 0.18
N GLY A 32 -8.67 7.49 -0.49
CA GLY A 32 -9.10 7.06 -1.81
C GLY A 32 -10.59 7.23 -2.00
N GLN A 33 -11.00 7.19 -3.24
CA GLN A 33 -12.41 7.24 -3.64
C GLN A 33 -12.73 6.13 -4.64
N VAL A 34 -13.97 5.91 -4.93
CA VAL A 34 -14.44 4.98 -5.96
C VAL A 34 -15.28 5.75 -6.99
N PRO A 35 -15.24 5.32 -8.25
CA PRO A 35 -14.56 4.13 -8.78
C PRO A 35 -13.04 4.34 -8.89
N ALA A 36 -12.25 3.29 -8.55
CA ALA A 36 -10.82 3.25 -8.75
C ALA A 36 -10.42 1.92 -9.41
N ARG A 37 -9.60 1.98 -10.45
CA ARG A 37 -9.15 0.77 -11.15
C ARG A 37 -7.89 0.18 -10.52
N PHE A 38 -7.12 1.03 -9.84
CA PHE A 38 -5.89 0.66 -9.16
C PHE A 38 -6.09 0.71 -7.64
N MET A 39 -5.46 -0.24 -6.94
CA MET A 39 -5.39 -0.22 -5.48
C MET A 39 -3.94 -0.41 -5.06
N LEU A 40 -3.40 0.53 -4.29
CA LEU A 40 -2.08 0.37 -3.70
C LEU A 40 -2.22 -0.09 -2.25
N ILE A 41 -1.57 -1.22 -1.93
CA ILE A 41 -1.59 -1.81 -0.58
C ILE A 41 -0.17 -1.80 -0.02
N GLY A 42 0.06 -0.93 0.98
CA GLY A 42 1.29 -0.89 1.77
C GLY A 42 1.21 -1.74 3.04
N GLN A 43 2.24 -1.62 3.86
CA GLN A 43 2.33 -2.35 5.14
C GLN A 43 1.42 -1.74 6.22
N ALA A 44 1.63 -0.48 6.54
CA ALA A 44 0.97 0.29 7.60
C ALA A 44 1.28 1.79 7.42
N PRO A 45 0.49 2.71 7.98
CA PRO A 45 0.89 4.10 8.13
C PRO A 45 2.19 4.25 8.92
N GLY A 46 3.03 5.20 8.54
CA GLY A 46 4.25 5.56 9.24
C GLY A 46 4.05 6.71 10.23
N LEU A 47 5.09 7.05 11.00
CA LEU A 47 5.03 8.17 11.94
C LEU A 47 4.74 9.50 11.25
N SER A 48 5.24 9.74 10.05
CA SER A 48 4.95 10.95 9.27
C SER A 48 3.47 11.06 8.92
N ASP A 49 2.85 9.92 8.61
CA ASP A 49 1.42 9.84 8.29
C ASP A 49 0.57 10.17 9.51
N LEU A 50 0.94 9.61 10.69
CA LEU A 50 0.28 9.91 11.95
C LEU A 50 0.32 11.41 12.27
N ARG A 51 1.48 12.05 12.12
CA ARG A 51 1.66 13.48 12.40
C ARG A 51 0.90 14.38 11.44
N GLY A 52 0.77 13.97 10.18
CA GLY A 52 0.06 14.72 9.15
C GLY A 52 -1.39 14.30 8.97
N ALA A 53 -1.89 13.34 9.76
CA ALA A 53 -3.26 12.80 9.71
C ALA A 53 -3.68 12.29 8.31
N ARG A 54 -2.73 11.88 7.48
CA ARG A 54 -2.95 11.35 6.12
C ARG A 54 -1.95 10.27 5.79
N MET A 55 -2.36 9.23 5.07
CA MET A 55 -1.45 8.19 4.57
C MET A 55 -0.47 8.73 3.53
N TYR A 56 0.70 8.11 3.47
CA TYR A 56 1.72 8.34 2.44
C TYR A 56 2.29 9.76 2.41
N LEU A 57 2.70 10.30 3.57
CA LEU A 57 3.35 11.61 3.72
C LEU A 57 4.88 11.54 3.90
N GLY A 58 5.40 10.38 4.31
CA GLY A 58 6.80 10.22 4.66
C GLY A 58 7.76 10.16 3.46
N PRO A 59 9.08 10.10 3.72
CA PRO A 59 10.10 9.97 2.67
C PRO A 59 9.90 8.76 1.76
N ALA A 60 9.41 7.64 2.29
CA ALA A 60 9.10 6.46 1.51
C ALA A 60 7.99 6.73 0.47
N ALA A 61 6.97 7.48 0.86
CA ALA A 61 5.87 7.85 -0.04
C ALA A 61 6.35 8.76 -1.19
N ARG A 62 7.24 9.73 -0.92
CA ARG A 62 7.78 10.58 -1.99
C ARG A 62 8.52 9.78 -3.07
N LYS A 63 9.30 8.77 -2.66
CA LYS A 63 9.96 7.86 -3.62
C LYS A 63 8.94 7.03 -4.40
N LEU A 64 7.95 6.47 -3.71
CA LEU A 64 6.86 5.71 -4.34
C LEU A 64 6.12 6.57 -5.38
N PHE A 65 5.78 7.80 -5.04
CA PHE A 65 5.10 8.69 -6.00
C PHE A 65 6.00 9.07 -7.19
N GLY A 66 7.33 9.17 -6.98
CA GLY A 66 8.28 9.29 -8.09
C GLY A 66 8.19 8.11 -9.06
N TRP A 67 8.15 6.87 -8.56
CA TRP A 67 8.00 5.68 -9.40
C TRP A 67 6.63 5.62 -10.11
N MET A 68 5.58 6.08 -9.44
CA MET A 68 4.27 6.17 -10.06
C MET A 68 4.23 7.23 -11.16
N ALA A 69 4.91 8.36 -10.97
CA ALA A 69 5.06 9.40 -12.00
C ALA A 69 5.84 8.88 -13.20
N GLU A 70 6.92 8.11 -13.00
CA GLU A 70 7.66 7.42 -14.07
C GLU A 70 6.76 6.42 -14.83
N ALA A 71 5.79 5.80 -14.15
CA ALA A 71 4.78 4.94 -14.75
C ALA A 71 3.59 5.71 -15.37
N GLY A 72 3.64 7.05 -15.37
CA GLY A 72 2.66 7.91 -16.05
C GLY A 72 1.47 8.36 -15.20
N PHE A 73 1.45 8.12 -13.88
CA PHE A 73 0.43 8.66 -13.00
C PHE A 73 0.72 10.12 -12.63
N ALA A 74 -0.26 10.99 -12.75
CA ALA A 74 -0.19 12.34 -12.20
C ALA A 74 -0.40 12.31 -10.67
N GLU A 75 0.03 13.35 -9.97
CA GLU A 75 -0.22 13.47 -8.52
C GLU A 75 -1.71 13.48 -8.20
N SER A 76 -2.53 14.06 -9.07
CA SER A 76 -4.00 14.08 -8.97
C SER A 76 -4.65 12.69 -9.07
N ASP A 77 -3.96 11.70 -9.65
CA ASP A 77 -4.45 10.33 -9.78
C ASP A 77 -4.40 9.58 -8.45
N ILE A 78 -3.50 10.03 -7.55
CA ILE A 78 -3.30 9.40 -6.25
C ILE A 78 -4.46 9.75 -5.32
N GLY A 79 -5.15 8.73 -4.85
CA GLY A 79 -6.36 8.88 -4.04
C GLY A 79 -7.65 9.03 -4.87
N THR A 80 -7.55 9.23 -6.19
CA THR A 80 -8.70 9.28 -7.11
C THR A 80 -8.79 8.02 -7.96
N ILE A 81 -7.83 7.82 -8.85
CA ILE A 81 -7.75 6.67 -9.75
C ILE A 81 -7.04 5.49 -9.05
N VAL A 82 -6.08 5.80 -8.19
CA VAL A 82 -5.37 4.83 -7.34
C VAL A 82 -5.88 4.93 -5.93
N TYR A 83 -6.65 3.95 -5.49
CA TYR A 83 -7.11 3.84 -4.10
C TYR A 83 -5.94 3.45 -3.20
N MET A 84 -5.66 4.24 -2.19
CA MET A 84 -4.49 4.08 -1.32
C MET A 84 -4.88 3.41 0.01
N THR A 85 -4.27 2.28 0.33
CA THR A 85 -4.52 1.58 1.59
C THR A 85 -3.28 0.83 2.10
N ALA A 86 -3.41 0.13 3.21
CA ALA A 86 -2.36 -0.70 3.80
C ALA A 86 -2.98 -1.91 4.51
N LEU A 87 -2.16 -2.92 4.85
CA LEU A 87 -2.58 -4.11 5.59
C LEU A 87 -3.18 -3.75 6.96
N THR A 88 -2.64 -2.71 7.61
CA THR A 88 -3.26 -2.10 8.80
C THR A 88 -3.47 -0.61 8.60
N LYS A 89 -4.47 -0.04 9.29
CA LYS A 89 -4.90 1.35 9.10
C LYS A 89 -4.30 2.33 10.12
N CYS A 90 -3.66 1.80 11.17
CA CYS A 90 -3.04 2.61 12.23
C CYS A 90 -1.52 2.52 12.16
N PHE A 91 -0.85 3.55 12.67
CA PHE A 91 0.60 3.50 12.90
C PHE A 91 0.92 2.45 13.97
N PRO A 92 1.72 1.42 13.66
CA PRO A 92 1.96 0.31 14.58
C PRO A 92 2.93 0.64 15.72
N GLY A 93 3.52 1.83 15.74
CA GLY A 93 4.55 2.20 16.69
C GLY A 93 5.97 1.95 16.18
N ARG A 94 6.95 2.17 17.02
CA ARG A 94 8.38 1.97 16.75
C ARG A 94 8.93 0.74 17.46
N LEU A 95 10.02 0.22 16.93
CA LEU A 95 10.81 -0.78 17.67
C LEU A 95 11.43 -0.11 18.92
N PRO A 96 11.43 -0.79 20.07
CA PRO A 96 12.04 -0.28 21.28
C PRO A 96 13.49 0.19 21.06
N GLY A 97 13.80 1.42 21.47
CA GLY A 97 15.14 2.02 21.35
C GLY A 97 15.58 2.34 19.91
N LYS A 98 14.70 2.24 18.90
CA LYS A 98 15.03 2.52 17.48
C LYS A 98 14.16 3.63 16.91
N SER A 99 14.67 4.30 15.87
CA SER A 99 13.91 5.26 15.08
C SER A 99 13.05 4.59 13.98
N THR A 100 13.19 3.28 13.79
CA THR A 100 12.50 2.51 12.75
C THR A 100 11.10 2.13 13.19
N ASP A 101 10.13 2.36 12.32
CA ASP A 101 8.75 1.92 12.52
C ASP A 101 8.71 0.39 12.48
N ARG A 102 7.96 -0.24 13.39
CA ARG A 102 7.82 -1.69 13.39
C ARG A 102 6.80 -2.16 12.35
N ALA A 103 6.96 -3.38 11.89
CA ALA A 103 5.92 -4.03 11.11
C ALA A 103 4.73 -4.41 12.03
N PRO A 104 3.48 -4.33 11.53
CA PRO A 104 2.33 -4.84 12.28
C PRO A 104 2.42 -6.36 12.46
N SER A 105 2.10 -6.83 13.65
CA SER A 105 2.09 -8.25 13.99
C SER A 105 1.01 -9.02 13.21
N PRO A 106 1.08 -10.36 13.13
CA PRO A 106 0.02 -11.15 12.51
C PRO A 106 -1.36 -10.90 13.13
N LYS A 107 -1.45 -10.71 14.45
CA LYS A 107 -2.72 -10.44 15.14
C LYS A 107 -3.29 -9.06 14.80
N GLU A 108 -2.46 -8.01 14.74
CA GLU A 108 -2.88 -6.68 14.31
C GLU A 108 -3.39 -6.69 12.86
N ARG A 109 -2.72 -7.43 11.97
CA ARG A 109 -3.19 -7.63 10.60
C ARG A 109 -4.52 -8.37 10.54
N ALA A 110 -4.69 -9.42 11.35
CA ALA A 110 -5.96 -10.16 11.45
C ALA A 110 -7.10 -9.24 11.95
N ASN A 111 -6.85 -8.41 12.97
CA ASN A 111 -7.83 -7.44 13.47
C ASN A 111 -8.23 -6.40 12.42
N CYS A 112 -7.30 -6.04 11.53
CA CYS A 112 -7.53 -5.03 10.50
C CYS A 112 -8.03 -5.63 9.17
N ARG A 113 -7.92 -6.93 8.96
CA ARG A 113 -8.29 -7.63 7.72
C ARG A 113 -9.73 -7.37 7.28
N PRO A 114 -10.76 -7.37 8.14
CA PRO A 114 -12.13 -7.08 7.72
C PRO A 114 -12.30 -5.72 7.05
N TRP A 115 -11.51 -4.72 7.47
CA TRP A 115 -11.52 -3.41 6.82
C TRP A 115 -10.92 -3.42 5.42
N LEU A 116 -9.84 -4.17 5.23
CA LEU A 116 -9.23 -4.34 3.91
C LEU A 116 -10.16 -5.09 2.95
N ASP A 117 -10.84 -6.13 3.45
CA ASP A 117 -11.81 -6.90 2.67
C ASP A 117 -13.03 -6.05 2.27
N ALA A 118 -13.53 -5.20 3.19
CA ALA A 118 -14.61 -4.26 2.88
C ALA A 118 -14.18 -3.21 1.83
N GLN A 119 -12.97 -2.64 1.96
CA GLN A 119 -12.41 -1.75 0.95
C GLN A 119 -12.27 -2.45 -0.41
N TRP A 120 -11.73 -3.66 -0.43
CA TRP A 120 -11.60 -4.47 -1.65
C TRP A 120 -12.93 -4.68 -2.36
N LYS A 121 -13.97 -5.02 -1.60
CA LYS A 121 -15.33 -5.25 -2.11
C LYS A 121 -15.94 -4.00 -2.77
N LEU A 122 -15.67 -2.81 -2.25
CA LEU A 122 -16.19 -1.56 -2.81
C LEU A 122 -15.33 -1.02 -3.96
N VAL A 123 -14.01 -1.17 -3.88
CA VAL A 123 -13.07 -0.69 -4.91
C VAL A 123 -13.10 -1.59 -6.14
N GLN A 124 -13.17 -2.90 -5.98
CA GLN A 124 -13.11 -3.89 -7.07
C GLN A 124 -11.95 -3.62 -8.04
N PRO A 125 -10.69 -3.56 -7.53
CA PRO A 125 -9.56 -3.17 -8.35
C PRO A 125 -9.30 -4.16 -9.48
N ARG A 126 -8.84 -3.67 -10.61
CA ARG A 126 -8.30 -4.49 -11.72
C ARG A 126 -6.81 -4.73 -11.57
N VAL A 127 -6.13 -3.78 -10.95
CA VAL A 127 -4.68 -3.83 -10.70
C VAL A 127 -4.39 -3.50 -9.25
N VAL A 128 -3.55 -4.31 -8.60
CA VAL A 128 -3.11 -4.09 -7.23
C VAL A 128 -1.60 -3.93 -7.17
N LEU A 129 -1.16 -2.76 -6.71
CA LEU A 129 0.24 -2.48 -6.46
C LEU A 129 0.57 -2.92 -5.02
N LEU A 130 1.43 -3.94 -4.87
CA LEU A 130 1.84 -4.47 -3.58
C LEU A 130 3.14 -3.80 -3.12
N PHE A 131 3.07 -2.86 -2.20
CA PHE A 131 4.19 -2.06 -1.76
C PHE A 131 4.89 -2.65 -0.53
N GLY A 132 6.03 -3.28 -0.76
CA GLY A 132 6.89 -3.91 0.24
C GLY A 132 6.60 -5.38 0.51
N LYS A 133 7.61 -6.09 1.02
CA LYS A 133 7.61 -7.55 1.20
C LYS A 133 6.40 -8.09 1.95
N LEU A 134 5.95 -7.38 3.01
CA LEU A 134 4.82 -7.85 3.81
C LEU A 134 3.51 -7.83 3.03
N ALA A 135 3.29 -6.82 2.18
CA ALA A 135 2.13 -6.77 1.29
C ALA A 135 2.22 -7.89 0.24
N ILE A 136 3.39 -8.08 -0.38
CA ILE A 136 3.64 -9.14 -1.36
C ILE A 136 3.33 -10.51 -0.75
N ASP A 137 3.90 -10.86 0.42
CA ASP A 137 3.70 -12.14 1.09
C ASP A 137 2.27 -12.37 1.61
N THR A 138 1.45 -11.33 1.65
CA THR A 138 0.05 -11.44 2.07
C THR A 138 -0.87 -11.89 0.92
N PHE A 139 -0.54 -11.53 -0.31
CA PHE A 139 -1.40 -11.77 -1.48
C PHE A 139 -0.82 -12.77 -2.48
N LEU A 140 0.48 -12.99 -2.47
CA LEU A 140 1.17 -13.89 -3.39
C LEU A 140 1.89 -15.01 -2.64
N PRO A 141 2.22 -16.12 -3.30
CA PRO A 141 3.08 -17.16 -2.74
C PRO A 141 4.39 -16.56 -2.22
N LYS A 142 4.93 -17.14 -1.15
CA LYS A 142 6.22 -16.68 -0.60
C LYS A 142 7.33 -16.86 -1.63
N MET A 143 8.01 -15.78 -1.97
CA MET A 143 9.15 -15.74 -2.89
C MET A 143 10.11 -14.64 -2.46
N SER A 144 11.32 -14.57 -3.00
CA SER A 144 12.22 -13.45 -2.76
C SER A 144 11.74 -12.17 -3.46
N LEU A 145 12.26 -11.01 -3.07
CA LEU A 145 11.92 -9.76 -3.75
C LEU A 145 12.43 -9.76 -5.20
N GLU A 146 13.58 -10.38 -5.45
CA GLU A 146 14.20 -10.53 -6.77
C GLU A 146 13.31 -11.34 -7.73
N MET A 147 12.57 -12.32 -7.20
CA MET A 147 11.61 -13.11 -7.98
C MET A 147 10.26 -12.39 -8.16
N ALA A 148 9.91 -11.50 -7.25
CA ALA A 148 8.61 -10.82 -7.27
C ALA A 148 8.65 -9.53 -8.10
N VAL A 149 9.63 -8.64 -7.83
CA VAL A 149 9.71 -7.33 -8.44
C VAL A 149 10.11 -7.44 -9.92
N GLY A 150 9.47 -6.65 -10.78
CA GLY A 150 9.63 -6.72 -12.24
C GLY A 150 8.63 -7.65 -12.94
N ASN A 151 7.92 -8.49 -12.17
CA ASN A 151 6.91 -9.41 -12.69
C ASN A 151 5.48 -8.95 -12.36
N THR A 152 4.50 -9.52 -13.06
CA THR A 152 3.08 -9.43 -12.76
C THR A 152 2.51 -10.79 -12.43
N PHE A 153 1.47 -10.82 -11.59
CA PHE A 153 0.81 -12.05 -11.17
C PHE A 153 -0.70 -11.88 -11.31
N ASP A 154 -1.33 -12.71 -12.12
CA ASP A 154 -2.78 -12.68 -12.30
C ASP A 154 -3.43 -13.72 -11.38
N VAL A 155 -4.27 -13.26 -10.46
CA VAL A 155 -5.01 -14.09 -9.51
C VAL A 155 -6.47 -13.64 -9.51
N ASP A 156 -7.38 -14.56 -9.81
CA ASP A 156 -8.83 -14.32 -9.84
C ASP A 156 -9.26 -13.10 -10.68
N GLY A 157 -8.57 -12.84 -11.79
CA GLY A 157 -8.86 -11.74 -12.71
C GLY A 157 -8.36 -10.36 -12.24
N VAL A 158 -7.52 -10.33 -11.22
CA VAL A 158 -6.82 -9.13 -10.73
C VAL A 158 -5.33 -9.28 -11.01
N THR A 159 -4.72 -8.26 -11.62
CA THR A 159 -3.27 -8.22 -11.84
C THR A 159 -2.56 -7.61 -10.65
N PHE A 160 -1.66 -8.34 -10.03
CA PHE A 160 -0.80 -7.87 -8.95
C PHE A 160 0.57 -7.45 -9.49
N VAL A 161 1.03 -6.25 -9.09
CA VAL A 161 2.36 -5.72 -9.42
C VAL A 161 3.14 -5.48 -8.14
N PRO A 162 4.13 -6.33 -7.81
CA PRO A 162 4.99 -6.14 -6.65
C PRO A 162 5.93 -4.97 -6.81
N LEU A 163 6.03 -4.12 -5.77
CA LEU A 163 6.97 -3.03 -5.66
C LEU A 163 7.81 -3.19 -4.38
N PRO A 164 9.12 -2.89 -4.41
CA PRO A 164 9.94 -2.94 -3.21
C PRO A 164 9.54 -1.81 -2.25
N HIS A 165 9.92 -1.92 -0.98
CA HIS A 165 9.72 -0.84 -0.03
C HIS A 165 10.80 0.24 -0.22
N SER A 166 10.39 1.49 -0.29
CA SER A 166 11.26 2.64 -0.59
C SER A 166 11.88 3.33 0.64
N SER A 167 11.70 2.76 1.86
CA SER A 167 12.26 3.36 3.07
C SER A 167 13.78 3.34 3.08
N GLY A 168 14.39 4.33 3.75
CA GLY A 168 15.84 4.37 3.94
C GLY A 168 16.40 3.21 4.78
N ALA A 169 15.55 2.46 5.49
CA ALA A 169 15.94 1.25 6.20
C ALA A 169 16.07 0.02 5.27
N SER A 170 15.55 0.10 4.04
CA SER A 170 15.70 -0.93 3.02
C SER A 170 16.98 -0.69 2.23
N THR A 171 17.93 -1.61 2.32
CA THR A 171 19.17 -1.58 1.53
C THR A 171 19.01 -2.26 0.17
N TRP A 172 17.85 -2.83 -0.12
CA TRP A 172 17.61 -3.63 -1.33
C TRP A 172 17.94 -2.84 -2.61
N LEU A 173 17.53 -1.59 -2.70
CA LEU A 173 17.80 -0.73 -3.85
C LEU A 173 19.26 -0.21 -3.96
N ASN A 174 20.14 -0.61 -3.04
CA ASN A 174 21.57 -0.29 -3.18
C ASN A 174 22.23 -1.13 -4.27
N ASP A 175 21.69 -2.31 -4.56
CA ASP A 175 22.16 -3.18 -5.64
C ASP A 175 21.70 -2.64 -7.01
N PRO A 176 22.63 -2.51 -8.00
CA PRO A 176 22.28 -2.08 -9.36
C PRO A 176 21.27 -3.01 -10.06
N GLY A 177 21.37 -4.33 -9.86
CA GLY A 177 20.45 -5.30 -10.44
C GLY A 177 19.03 -5.11 -9.90
N HIS A 178 18.90 -4.80 -8.62
CA HIS A 178 17.59 -4.53 -8.02
C HIS A 178 16.97 -3.19 -8.51
N ARG A 179 17.78 -2.21 -8.87
CA ARG A 179 17.28 -1.00 -9.53
C ARG A 179 16.77 -1.27 -10.94
N ALA A 180 17.38 -2.21 -11.66
CA ALA A 180 16.85 -2.66 -12.94
C ALA A 180 15.50 -3.36 -12.79
N LEU A 181 15.33 -4.25 -11.79
CA LEU A 181 14.04 -4.86 -11.48
C LEU A 181 12.97 -3.82 -11.10
N LEU A 182 13.34 -2.76 -10.39
CA LEU A 182 12.40 -1.66 -10.11
C LEU A 182 11.98 -0.93 -11.39
N ALA A 183 12.89 -0.70 -12.32
CA ALA A 183 12.55 -0.09 -13.60
C ALA A 183 11.61 -0.97 -14.41
N GLU A 184 11.84 -2.29 -14.42
CA GLU A 184 10.90 -3.25 -15.01
C GLU A 184 9.53 -3.20 -14.31
N ALA A 185 9.49 -3.13 -12.98
CA ALA A 185 8.23 -3.01 -12.25
C ALA A 185 7.48 -1.72 -12.62
N ALA A 186 8.17 -0.58 -12.77
CA ALA A 186 7.57 0.67 -13.23
C ALA A 186 7.00 0.53 -14.65
N GLU A 187 7.69 -0.18 -15.54
CA GLU A 187 7.17 -0.50 -16.88
C GLU A 187 5.90 -1.36 -16.81
N ARG A 188 5.88 -2.41 -15.96
CA ARG A 188 4.66 -3.20 -15.74
C ARG A 188 3.50 -2.35 -15.24
N VAL A 189 3.75 -1.42 -14.32
CA VAL A 189 2.72 -0.48 -13.85
C VAL A 189 2.21 0.40 -14.99
N ARG A 190 3.09 0.90 -15.87
CA ARG A 190 2.74 1.69 -17.06
C ARG A 190 1.87 0.88 -18.03
N GLU A 191 2.28 -0.35 -18.37
CA GLU A 191 1.50 -1.26 -19.23
C GLU A 191 0.07 -1.47 -18.68
N GLN A 192 -0.06 -1.66 -17.37
CA GLN A 192 -1.37 -1.82 -16.74
C GLN A 192 -2.19 -0.52 -16.77
N ARG A 193 -1.53 0.63 -16.59
CA ARG A 193 -2.19 1.94 -16.71
C ARG A 193 -2.76 2.14 -18.11
N GLU A 194 -1.95 1.93 -19.15
CA GLU A 194 -2.39 2.07 -20.55
C GLU A 194 -3.54 1.11 -20.88
N ARG A 195 -3.47 -0.12 -20.38
CA ARG A 195 -4.53 -1.13 -20.60
C ARG A 195 -5.86 -0.76 -19.95
N HIS A 196 -5.84 -0.21 -18.74
CA HIS A 196 -7.03 0.02 -17.95
C HIS A 196 -7.52 1.47 -17.96
N MET A 197 -6.73 2.37 -18.53
CA MET A 197 -7.01 3.81 -18.62
C MET A 197 -6.61 4.37 -20.00
N PRO A 198 -7.14 3.83 -21.09
CA PRO A 198 -6.81 4.35 -22.42
C PRO A 198 -7.30 5.78 -22.56
N GLY A 199 -6.40 6.72 -22.86
CA GLY A 199 -6.75 8.13 -23.14
C GLY A 199 -6.72 9.08 -21.95
N PHE A 200 -6.10 8.68 -20.80
CA PHE A 200 -5.77 9.57 -19.69
C PHE A 200 -4.27 9.85 -19.62
#